data_55335bb88851b3204c882d613444c2e3
#
_entry.id   55335bb88851b3204c882d613444c2e3
#
_cell.length_a   1.000
_cell.length_b   1.000
_cell.length_c   1.000
_cell.angle_alpha   90.00
_cell.angle_beta   90.00
_cell.angle_gamma   90.00
#
_symmetry.space_group_name_H-M   'P 1'
#
loop_
_entity.id
_entity.type
_entity.pdbx_description
1 polymer ?
#
loop_
_entity_poly.entity_id
_entity_poly.type
_entity_poly.pdbx_seq_one_letter_code
_entity_poly.pdbx_strand_id
1 'polypeptide(L)'
;MPLFHYVGGWEIDQKLIIVSLLLSAVTSYGSGIEHRKKGYVDDGLIRRALYGAIPGAMIGVTFVMITGTDFKSIFKILSVVVVGFVIFKMVRKVIYQQSNLTAGKEAQLGKMTLLSCFGGFLSSVMAIGAGMIYVPAMKFFGNLEARKSIGSSLNIMMVVIPFAVVAHFLILDNNQVENLFDESVLLLVLVLTNFLGSKFGAVIGFSMFSEDFLIKLFIAVLSITWINYLFDILF
;
A
#
# COMPACT_ATOMS: atom_id res chain seq x y z
N MET A 1 9.25 3.19 -0.90
CA MET A 1 9.80 4.19 -1.82
C MET A 1 10.47 5.40 -1.15
N PRO A 2 9.81 6.25 -0.34
CA PRO A 2 10.44 7.48 0.18
C PRO A 2 11.77 7.24 0.88
N LEU A 3 11.86 6.21 1.69
CA LEU A 3 13.07 5.92 2.45
C LEU A 3 14.28 5.60 1.56
N PHE A 4 14.08 4.82 0.50
CA PHE A 4 15.15 4.52 -0.46
C PHE A 4 15.55 5.74 -1.28
N HIS A 5 14.60 6.59 -1.63
CA HIS A 5 14.88 7.80 -2.38
C HIS A 5 15.60 8.86 -1.53
N TYR A 6 15.03 9.23 -0.38
CA TYR A 6 15.57 10.34 0.43
C TYR A 6 16.75 9.96 1.33
N VAL A 7 16.83 8.70 1.79
CA VAL A 7 17.90 8.22 2.66
C VAL A 7 18.94 7.42 1.89
N GLY A 8 18.47 6.57 0.96
CA GLY A 8 19.35 5.69 0.16
C GLY A 8 19.90 6.34 -1.10
N GLY A 9 19.39 7.51 -1.51
CA GLY A 9 19.83 8.19 -2.73
C GLY A 9 19.42 7.51 -4.04
N TRP A 10 18.45 6.56 -3.98
CA TRP A 10 17.98 5.84 -5.17
C TRP A 10 17.11 6.73 -6.04
N GLU A 11 17.28 6.62 -7.35
CA GLU A 11 16.40 7.32 -8.28
C GLU A 11 14.99 6.73 -8.28
N ILE A 12 13.98 7.59 -8.56
CA ILE A 12 12.59 7.14 -8.72
C ILE A 12 12.46 6.57 -10.14
N ASP A 13 12.71 5.29 -10.26
CA ASP A 13 12.69 4.51 -11.49
C ASP A 13 11.91 3.20 -11.32
N GLN A 14 11.88 2.38 -12.36
CA GLN A 14 11.20 1.08 -12.33
C GLN A 14 11.86 0.10 -11.35
N LYS A 15 13.20 0.15 -11.17
CA LYS A 15 13.91 -0.68 -10.19
C LYS A 15 13.41 -0.37 -8.77
N LEU A 16 13.33 0.90 -8.41
CA LEU A 16 12.84 1.32 -7.10
C LEU A 16 11.37 0.93 -6.87
N ILE A 17 10.53 0.98 -7.92
CA ILE A 17 9.14 0.51 -7.85
C ILE A 17 9.11 -0.97 -7.48
N ILE A 18 9.86 -1.82 -8.19
CA ILE A 18 9.87 -3.26 -7.97
C ILE A 18 10.35 -3.60 -6.56
N VAL A 19 11.45 -3.01 -6.11
CA VAL A 19 11.98 -3.24 -4.76
C VAL A 19 10.96 -2.83 -3.69
N SER A 20 10.33 -1.68 -3.87
CA SER A 20 9.30 -1.19 -2.93
C SER A 20 8.06 -2.08 -2.92
N LEU A 21 7.61 -2.57 -4.09
CA LEU A 21 6.52 -3.51 -4.21
C LEU A 21 6.89 -4.87 -3.58
N LEU A 22 8.08 -5.37 -3.83
CA LEU A 22 8.57 -6.62 -3.24
C LEU A 22 8.53 -6.56 -1.71
N LEU A 23 9.06 -5.49 -1.12
CA LEU A 23 9.02 -5.29 0.33
C LEU A 23 7.58 -5.12 0.84
N SER A 24 6.71 -4.46 0.09
CA SER A 24 5.29 -4.35 0.42
C SER A 24 4.58 -5.71 0.37
N ALA A 25 4.91 -6.56 -0.60
CA ALA A 25 4.43 -7.94 -0.64
C ALA A 25 4.87 -8.71 0.60
N VAL A 26 6.16 -8.67 0.91
CA VAL A 26 6.76 -9.33 2.09
C VAL A 26 6.09 -8.88 3.39
N THR A 27 5.89 -7.56 3.56
CA THR A 27 5.14 -6.99 4.70
C THR A 27 3.73 -7.56 4.78
N SER A 28 3.05 -7.64 3.62
CA SER A 28 1.67 -8.15 3.55
C SER A 28 1.60 -9.62 3.97
N TYR A 29 2.57 -10.44 3.55
CA TYR A 29 2.67 -11.84 3.97
C TYR A 29 2.97 -11.95 5.47
N GLY A 30 3.99 -11.26 5.99
CA GLY A 30 4.36 -11.32 7.39
C GLY A 30 3.21 -10.91 8.32
N SER A 31 2.61 -9.77 8.07
CA SER A 31 1.51 -9.23 8.89
C SER A 31 0.16 -9.90 8.56
N GLY A 32 -0.14 -10.15 7.29
CA GLY A 32 -1.42 -10.70 6.84
C GLY A 32 -1.68 -12.12 7.34
N ILE A 33 -0.65 -12.95 7.41
CA ILE A 33 -0.75 -14.29 8.00
C ILE A 33 -1.16 -14.22 9.48
N GLU A 34 -0.57 -13.31 10.25
CA GLU A 34 -0.90 -13.16 11.68
C GLU A 34 -2.34 -12.63 11.87
N HIS A 35 -2.81 -11.70 11.02
CA HIS A 35 -4.21 -11.26 11.01
C HIS A 35 -5.17 -12.41 10.69
N ARG A 36 -4.81 -13.26 9.71
CA ARG A 36 -5.61 -14.42 9.34
C ARG A 36 -5.70 -15.45 10.46
N LYS A 37 -4.61 -15.74 11.16
CA LYS A 37 -4.58 -16.63 12.33
C LYS A 37 -5.49 -16.14 13.46
N LYS A 38 -5.64 -14.82 13.61
CA LYS A 38 -6.51 -14.21 14.62
C LYS A 38 -7.98 -14.08 14.17
N GLY A 39 -8.32 -14.53 12.95
CA GLY A 39 -9.67 -14.41 12.41
C GLY A 39 -10.04 -12.97 11.98
N TYR A 40 -9.07 -12.09 11.82
CA TYR A 40 -9.28 -10.69 11.40
C TYR A 40 -9.29 -10.55 9.88
N VAL A 41 -10.01 -11.44 9.18
CA VAL A 41 -10.18 -11.40 7.72
C VAL A 41 -11.63 -11.72 7.33
N ASP A 42 -12.02 -11.26 6.15
CA ASP A 42 -13.28 -11.59 5.50
C ASP A 42 -13.00 -12.06 4.07
N ASP A 43 -13.01 -13.37 3.86
CA ASP A 43 -12.66 -13.99 2.57
C ASP A 43 -13.69 -13.67 1.47
N GLY A 44 -14.94 -13.42 1.82
CA GLY A 44 -15.98 -13.03 0.88
C GLY A 44 -15.71 -11.66 0.27
N LEU A 45 -15.41 -10.69 1.13
CA LEU A 45 -15.08 -9.34 0.71
C LEU A 45 -13.71 -9.26 0.03
N ILE A 46 -12.71 -10.06 0.49
CA ILE A 46 -11.40 -10.16 -0.18
C ILE A 46 -11.60 -10.58 -1.65
N ARG A 47 -12.32 -11.68 -1.91
CA ARG A 47 -12.60 -12.12 -3.28
C ARG A 47 -13.26 -11.03 -4.13
N ARG A 48 -14.25 -10.34 -3.59
CA ARG A 48 -14.92 -9.23 -4.28
C ARG A 48 -13.97 -8.08 -4.60
N ALA A 49 -13.11 -7.70 -3.67
CA ALA A 49 -12.13 -6.65 -3.88
C ALA A 49 -11.09 -7.04 -4.95
N LEU A 50 -10.67 -8.30 -5.01
CA LEU A 50 -9.71 -8.79 -6.00
C LEU A 50 -10.21 -8.63 -7.44
N TYR A 51 -11.53 -8.76 -7.70
CA TYR A 51 -12.12 -8.49 -9.03
C TYR A 51 -11.88 -7.07 -9.52
N GLY A 52 -11.75 -6.10 -8.63
CA GLY A 52 -11.36 -4.73 -8.99
C GLY A 52 -9.85 -4.51 -8.90
N ALA A 53 -9.22 -5.01 -7.84
CA ALA A 53 -7.83 -4.69 -7.51
C ALA A 53 -6.83 -5.25 -8.55
N ILE A 54 -7.06 -6.47 -9.07
CA ILE A 54 -6.17 -7.05 -10.09
C ILE A 54 -6.22 -6.27 -11.42
N PRO A 55 -7.39 -6.02 -12.03
CA PRO A 55 -7.46 -5.16 -13.21
C PRO A 55 -6.88 -3.76 -12.97
N GLY A 56 -7.16 -3.17 -11.79
CA GLY A 56 -6.58 -1.88 -11.42
C GLY A 56 -5.06 -1.90 -11.39
N ALA A 57 -4.45 -2.94 -10.83
CA ALA A 57 -3.01 -3.11 -10.80
C ALA A 57 -2.41 -3.24 -12.22
N MET A 58 -3.06 -4.00 -13.10
CA MET A 58 -2.64 -4.14 -14.50
C MET A 58 -2.68 -2.78 -15.24
N ILE A 59 -3.76 -2.02 -15.05
CA ILE A 59 -3.85 -0.65 -15.60
C ILE A 59 -2.72 0.23 -15.06
N GLY A 60 -2.40 0.12 -13.76
CA GLY A 60 -1.31 0.87 -13.14
C GLY A 60 0.07 0.53 -13.73
N VAL A 61 0.37 -0.75 -13.94
CA VAL A 61 1.62 -1.18 -14.58
C VAL A 61 1.71 -0.64 -16.02
N THR A 62 0.62 -0.79 -16.79
CA THR A 62 0.55 -0.26 -18.16
C THR A 62 0.75 1.27 -18.19
N PHE A 63 0.17 1.98 -17.22
CA PHE A 63 0.38 3.42 -17.08
C PHE A 63 1.85 3.78 -16.86
N VAL A 64 2.55 3.08 -15.95
CA VAL A 64 3.99 3.29 -15.71
C VAL A 64 4.81 2.99 -16.96
N MET A 65 4.47 1.94 -17.71
CA MET A 65 5.12 1.58 -18.96
C MET A 65 4.98 2.67 -20.02
N ILE A 66 3.79 3.27 -20.16
CA ILE A 66 3.53 4.31 -21.18
C ILE A 66 4.19 5.64 -20.80
N THR A 67 4.24 5.98 -19.51
CA THR A 67 4.80 7.26 -19.06
C THR A 67 6.32 7.32 -19.16
N GLY A 68 7.02 6.19 -19.16
CA GLY A 68 8.47 6.11 -19.40
C GLY A 68 9.28 7.11 -18.56
N THR A 69 10.03 8.01 -19.21
CA THR A 69 10.91 9.01 -18.57
C THR A 69 10.16 10.07 -17.76
N ASP A 70 8.92 10.35 -18.10
CA ASP A 70 8.09 11.37 -17.39
C ASP A 70 7.51 10.84 -16.08
N PHE A 71 7.69 9.54 -15.84
CA PHE A 71 7.14 8.85 -14.65
C PHE A 71 7.54 9.54 -13.34
N LYS A 72 8.81 9.95 -13.20
CA LYS A 72 9.33 10.60 -11.97
C LYS A 72 8.50 11.83 -11.57
N SER A 73 8.23 12.72 -12.51
CA SER A 73 7.46 13.95 -12.28
C SER A 73 5.99 13.64 -11.97
N ILE A 74 5.38 12.74 -12.75
CA ILE A 74 4.00 12.31 -12.56
C ILE A 74 3.84 11.61 -11.20
N PHE A 75 4.79 10.76 -10.83
CA PHE A 75 4.80 10.08 -9.54
C PHE A 75 4.80 11.06 -8.36
N LYS A 76 5.67 12.08 -8.38
CA LYS A 76 5.76 13.09 -7.32
C LYS A 76 4.43 13.85 -7.17
N ILE A 77 3.87 14.36 -8.28
CA ILE A 77 2.60 15.09 -8.27
C ILE A 77 1.47 14.20 -7.75
N LEU A 78 1.36 12.97 -8.26
CA LEU A 78 0.35 12.01 -7.84
C LEU A 78 0.48 11.69 -6.34
N SER A 79 1.72 11.52 -5.85
CA SER A 79 2.01 11.26 -4.45
C SER A 79 1.54 12.40 -3.54
N VAL A 80 1.84 13.64 -3.91
CA VAL A 80 1.39 14.82 -3.11
C VAL A 80 -0.14 14.89 -3.08
N VAL A 81 -0.80 14.71 -4.21
CA VAL A 81 -2.27 14.79 -4.30
C VAL A 81 -2.93 13.66 -3.50
N VAL A 82 -2.51 12.40 -3.75
CA VAL A 82 -3.14 11.22 -3.13
C VAL A 82 -2.86 11.16 -1.63
N VAL A 83 -1.60 11.32 -1.22
CA VAL A 83 -1.22 11.26 0.19
C VAL A 83 -1.85 12.43 0.96
N GLY A 84 -1.84 13.64 0.38
CA GLY A 84 -2.51 14.82 0.96
C GLY A 84 -4.02 14.60 1.16
N PHE A 85 -4.69 14.02 0.15
CA PHE A 85 -6.12 13.67 0.27
C PHE A 85 -6.38 12.63 1.36
N VAL A 86 -5.53 11.61 1.47
CA VAL A 86 -5.65 10.57 2.52
C VAL A 86 -5.44 11.19 3.90
N ILE A 87 -4.41 12.01 4.09
CA ILE A 87 -4.15 12.73 5.35
C ILE A 87 -5.37 13.58 5.71
N PHE A 88 -5.86 14.41 4.78
CA PHE A 88 -7.03 15.26 5.01
C PHE A 88 -8.26 14.46 5.48
N LYS A 89 -8.55 13.34 4.81
CA LYS A 89 -9.66 12.44 5.18
C LYS A 89 -9.46 11.83 6.56
N MET A 90 -8.23 11.40 6.90
CA MET A 90 -7.93 10.78 8.19
C MET A 90 -7.97 11.79 9.33
N VAL A 91 -7.37 12.96 9.16
CA VAL A 91 -7.37 14.05 10.14
C VAL A 91 -8.81 14.50 10.42
N ARG A 92 -9.60 14.73 9.35
CA ARG A 92 -11.01 15.08 9.50
C ARG A 92 -11.79 14.04 10.33
N LYS A 93 -11.50 12.75 10.10
CA LYS A 93 -12.16 11.67 10.85
C LYS A 93 -11.76 11.67 12.33
N VAL A 94 -10.48 11.89 12.64
CA VAL A 94 -9.97 11.95 14.02
C VAL A 94 -10.55 13.16 14.76
N ILE A 95 -10.59 14.34 14.11
CA ILE A 95 -11.09 15.58 14.72
C ILE A 95 -12.60 15.51 14.97
N TYR A 96 -13.39 15.00 14.02
CA TYR A 96 -14.85 15.00 14.14
C TYR A 96 -15.42 13.78 14.87
N GLN A 97 -14.56 12.92 15.46
CA GLN A 97 -14.98 11.72 16.22
C GLN A 97 -16.17 10.98 15.58
N GLN A 98 -16.24 10.94 14.25
CA GLN A 98 -17.30 10.22 13.57
C GLN A 98 -17.10 8.70 13.73
N SER A 99 -17.36 8.23 14.94
CA SER A 99 -17.61 6.82 15.27
C SER A 99 -18.97 6.36 14.74
N ASN A 100 -19.38 6.81 13.58
CA ASN A 100 -20.52 6.20 12.90
C ASN A 100 -20.01 4.93 12.20
N LEU A 101 -19.77 3.91 13.02
CA LEU A 101 -20.00 2.54 12.59
C LEU A 101 -21.45 2.57 12.07
N THR A 102 -21.62 2.47 10.79
CA THR A 102 -22.96 2.28 10.18
C THR A 102 -23.38 0.84 10.47
N ALA A 103 -23.58 0.54 11.76
CA ALA A 103 -24.16 -0.71 12.18
C ALA A 103 -25.52 -0.85 11.48
N GLY A 104 -25.63 -1.82 10.57
CA GLY A 104 -26.87 -2.15 9.87
C GLY A 104 -27.00 -1.71 8.42
N LYS A 105 -26.00 -1.06 7.79
CA LYS A 105 -26.02 -0.84 6.34
C LYS A 105 -25.46 -2.06 5.60
N GLU A 106 -26.18 -2.51 4.58
CA GLU A 106 -25.67 -3.55 3.68
C GLU A 106 -24.36 -3.12 2.99
N ALA A 107 -23.46 -4.08 2.78
CA ALA A 107 -22.19 -3.82 2.10
C ALA A 107 -22.43 -3.31 0.67
N GLN A 108 -21.84 -2.17 0.32
CA GLN A 108 -21.94 -1.57 -1.01
C GLN A 108 -20.87 -2.16 -1.93
N LEU A 109 -21.06 -3.41 -2.34
CA LEU A 109 -20.07 -4.22 -3.04
C LEU A 109 -19.55 -3.58 -4.32
N GLY A 110 -20.41 -2.91 -5.10
CA GLY A 110 -19.99 -2.22 -6.33
C GLY A 110 -19.01 -1.07 -6.08
N LYS A 111 -19.29 -0.22 -5.08
CA LYS A 111 -18.38 0.88 -4.71
C LYS A 111 -17.08 0.35 -4.10
N MET A 112 -17.15 -0.74 -3.34
CA MET A 112 -15.96 -1.40 -2.79
C MET A 112 -15.07 -1.93 -3.92
N THR A 113 -15.64 -2.62 -4.93
CA THR A 113 -14.89 -3.13 -6.09
C THR A 113 -14.25 -1.99 -6.89
N LEU A 114 -14.99 -0.90 -7.14
CA LEU A 114 -14.47 0.27 -7.85
C LEU A 114 -13.30 0.94 -7.09
N LEU A 115 -13.46 1.11 -5.78
CA LEU A 115 -12.40 1.67 -4.95
C LEU A 115 -11.20 0.73 -4.84
N SER A 116 -11.43 -0.59 -4.87
CA SER A 116 -10.35 -1.58 -4.92
C SER A 116 -9.61 -1.54 -6.26
N CYS A 117 -10.29 -1.26 -7.37
CA CYS A 117 -9.66 -1.04 -8.67
C CYS A 117 -8.72 0.18 -8.62
N PHE A 118 -9.19 1.28 -8.07
CA PHE A 118 -8.36 2.46 -7.85
C PHE A 118 -7.20 2.18 -6.90
N GLY A 119 -7.43 1.37 -5.85
CA GLY A 119 -6.38 0.90 -4.93
C GLY A 119 -5.31 0.07 -5.63
N GLY A 120 -5.71 -0.85 -6.51
CA GLY A 120 -4.78 -1.64 -7.33
C GLY A 120 -3.94 -0.78 -8.26
N PHE A 121 -4.58 0.16 -8.96
CA PHE A 121 -3.90 1.14 -9.82
C PHE A 121 -2.83 1.92 -9.03
N LEU A 122 -3.22 2.56 -7.93
CA LEU A 122 -2.29 3.35 -7.12
C LEU A 122 -1.19 2.50 -6.47
N SER A 123 -1.50 1.26 -6.07
CA SER A 123 -0.50 0.34 -5.54
C SER A 123 0.62 0.09 -6.54
N SER A 124 0.27 -0.16 -7.80
CA SER A 124 1.24 -0.45 -8.86
C SER A 124 2.02 0.79 -9.30
N VAL A 125 1.37 1.96 -9.34
CA VAL A 125 2.00 3.22 -9.76
C VAL A 125 2.92 3.78 -8.66
N MET A 126 2.43 3.83 -7.42
CA MET A 126 3.13 4.48 -6.32
C MET A 126 4.01 3.54 -5.52
N ALA A 127 3.94 2.24 -5.77
CA ALA A 127 4.59 1.19 -4.99
C ALA A 127 4.40 1.36 -3.47
N ILE A 128 3.31 1.99 -3.08
CA ILE A 128 2.86 2.12 -1.72
C ILE A 128 1.82 1.03 -1.53
N GLY A 129 2.03 0.15 -0.56
CA GLY A 129 1.00 -0.85 -0.27
C GLY A 129 -0.37 -0.16 -0.17
N ALA A 130 -1.32 -0.57 -1.01
CA ALA A 130 -2.63 0.07 -1.12
C ALA A 130 -3.51 -0.05 0.13
N GLY A 131 -2.92 -0.42 1.27
CA GLY A 131 -3.60 -0.48 2.56
C GLY A 131 -4.32 0.82 2.91
N MET A 132 -3.76 1.97 2.52
CA MET A 132 -4.43 3.26 2.75
C MET A 132 -5.73 3.44 1.96
N ILE A 133 -5.97 2.65 0.89
CA ILE A 133 -7.20 2.65 0.12
C ILE A 133 -8.06 1.44 0.45
N TYR A 134 -7.46 0.25 0.55
CA TYR A 134 -8.21 -0.97 0.85
C TYR A 134 -8.80 -0.96 2.26
N VAL A 135 -8.09 -0.42 3.27
CA VAL A 135 -8.64 -0.32 4.64
C VAL A 135 -9.91 0.54 4.67
N PRO A 136 -9.93 1.78 4.13
CA PRO A 136 -11.16 2.55 4.02
C PRO A 136 -12.23 1.85 3.17
N ALA A 137 -11.85 1.22 2.05
CA ALA A 137 -12.80 0.49 1.20
C ALA A 137 -13.52 -0.61 1.98
N MET A 138 -12.77 -1.44 2.72
CA MET A 138 -13.30 -2.50 3.55
C MET A 138 -14.13 -1.97 4.72
N LYS A 139 -13.67 -0.90 5.37
CA LYS A 139 -14.34 -0.32 6.53
C LYS A 139 -15.67 0.37 6.17
N PHE A 140 -15.67 1.20 5.10
CA PHE A 140 -16.85 2.04 4.79
C PHE A 140 -17.84 1.40 3.84
N PHE A 141 -17.37 0.58 2.89
CA PHE A 141 -18.22 -0.06 1.90
C PHE A 141 -18.39 -1.56 2.14
N GLY A 142 -17.40 -2.21 2.77
CA GLY A 142 -17.52 -3.58 3.25
C GLY A 142 -18.15 -3.70 4.64
N ASN A 143 -18.33 -2.58 5.36
CA ASN A 143 -18.87 -2.53 6.71
C ASN A 143 -18.12 -3.40 7.74
N LEU A 144 -16.80 -3.48 7.60
CA LEU A 144 -15.95 -4.23 8.53
C LEU A 144 -15.42 -3.35 9.66
N GLU A 145 -15.21 -3.98 10.81
CA GLU A 145 -14.42 -3.40 11.91
C GLU A 145 -12.99 -3.09 11.48
N ALA A 146 -12.31 -2.16 12.19
CA ALA A 146 -10.99 -1.70 11.80
C ALA A 146 -9.97 -2.83 11.68
N ARG A 147 -9.90 -3.74 12.67
CA ARG A 147 -8.97 -4.88 12.66
C ARG A 147 -9.22 -5.84 11.49
N LYS A 148 -10.49 -6.15 11.21
CA LYS A 148 -10.87 -6.96 10.04
C LYS A 148 -10.60 -6.24 8.72
N SER A 149 -10.79 -4.92 8.67
CA SER A 149 -10.47 -4.12 7.49
C SER A 149 -8.97 -4.13 7.19
N ILE A 150 -8.12 -4.00 8.21
CA ILE A 150 -6.66 -4.08 8.07
C ILE A 150 -6.25 -5.49 7.61
N GLY A 151 -6.70 -6.53 8.31
CA GLY A 151 -6.36 -7.91 7.94
C GLY A 151 -6.82 -8.30 6.54
N SER A 152 -8.04 -7.91 6.15
CA SER A 152 -8.56 -8.15 4.80
C SER A 152 -7.76 -7.38 3.75
N SER A 153 -7.38 -6.12 4.01
CA SER A 153 -6.55 -5.33 3.10
C SER A 153 -5.17 -5.94 2.88
N LEU A 154 -4.51 -6.42 3.93
CA LEU A 154 -3.24 -7.14 3.83
C LEU A 154 -3.37 -8.40 2.98
N ASN A 155 -4.46 -9.16 3.14
CA ASN A 155 -4.71 -10.37 2.34
C ASN A 155 -5.01 -10.05 0.86
N ILE A 156 -5.64 -8.91 0.53
CA ILE A 156 -5.75 -8.43 -0.85
C ILE A 156 -4.35 -8.14 -1.40
N MET A 157 -3.52 -7.44 -0.63
CA MET A 157 -2.16 -7.08 -1.03
C MET A 157 -1.26 -8.30 -1.25
N MET A 158 -1.42 -9.38 -0.47
CA MET A 158 -0.71 -10.65 -0.66
C MET A 158 -0.94 -11.26 -2.05
N VAL A 159 -2.05 -10.92 -2.70
CA VAL A 159 -2.37 -11.39 -4.05
C VAL A 159 -1.98 -10.35 -5.10
N VAL A 160 -2.43 -9.12 -4.93
CA VAL A 160 -2.30 -8.05 -5.95
C VAL A 160 -0.85 -7.62 -6.15
N ILE A 161 -0.08 -7.48 -5.06
CA ILE A 161 1.28 -6.95 -5.18
C ILE A 161 2.24 -7.91 -5.90
N PRO A 162 2.25 -9.23 -5.65
CA PRO A 162 3.05 -10.15 -6.44
C PRO A 162 2.78 -10.09 -7.93
N PHE A 163 1.49 -9.94 -8.34
CA PHE A 163 1.16 -9.72 -9.76
C PHE A 163 1.77 -8.43 -10.30
N ALA A 164 1.71 -7.34 -9.54
CA ALA A 164 2.33 -6.09 -9.93
C ALA A 164 3.87 -6.21 -10.02
N VAL A 165 4.51 -6.90 -9.07
CA VAL A 165 5.97 -7.15 -9.09
C VAL A 165 6.37 -7.90 -10.36
N VAL A 166 5.69 -9.01 -10.67
CA VAL A 166 5.97 -9.80 -11.88
C VAL A 166 5.74 -8.96 -13.13
N ALA A 167 4.65 -8.22 -13.20
CA ALA A 167 4.34 -7.38 -14.35
C ALA A 167 5.37 -6.26 -14.57
N HIS A 168 5.81 -5.59 -13.48
CA HIS A 168 6.89 -4.60 -13.57
C HIS A 168 8.24 -5.23 -13.92
N PHE A 169 8.53 -6.43 -13.42
CA PHE A 169 9.78 -7.12 -13.74
C PHE A 169 9.88 -7.45 -15.23
N LEU A 170 8.76 -7.80 -15.88
CA LEU A 170 8.71 -8.11 -17.30
C LEU A 170 8.98 -6.91 -18.24
N ILE A 171 8.88 -5.69 -17.72
CA ILE A 171 9.12 -4.46 -18.49
C ILE A 171 10.45 -3.78 -18.15
N LEU A 172 11.29 -4.38 -17.27
CA LEU A 172 12.63 -3.90 -17.01
C LEU A 172 13.52 -4.05 -18.24
N ASP A 173 14.42 -3.10 -18.43
CA ASP A 173 15.53 -3.27 -19.37
C ASP A 173 16.65 -4.14 -18.77
N ASN A 174 17.56 -4.62 -19.64
CA ASN A 174 18.63 -5.51 -19.22
C ASN A 174 19.59 -4.87 -18.18
N ASN A 175 19.84 -3.58 -18.29
CA ASN A 175 20.72 -2.86 -17.36
C ASN A 175 20.08 -2.75 -15.97
N GLN A 176 18.76 -2.52 -15.92
CA GLN A 176 18.00 -2.46 -14.65
C GLN A 176 17.94 -3.84 -13.99
N VAL A 177 17.81 -4.90 -14.77
CA VAL A 177 17.84 -6.29 -14.27
C VAL A 177 19.22 -6.61 -13.69
N GLU A 178 20.31 -6.29 -14.40
CA GLU A 178 21.67 -6.51 -13.94
C GLU A 178 21.96 -5.78 -12.63
N ASN A 179 21.64 -4.48 -12.57
CA ASN A 179 21.74 -3.68 -11.34
C ASN A 179 20.93 -4.24 -10.16
N LEU A 180 19.78 -4.87 -10.43
CA LEU A 180 18.98 -5.49 -9.39
C LEU A 180 19.66 -6.74 -8.82
N PHE A 181 20.33 -7.53 -9.69
CA PHE A 181 21.09 -8.71 -9.27
C PHE A 181 22.35 -8.34 -8.51
N ASP A 182 23.04 -7.27 -8.87
CA ASP A 182 24.22 -6.77 -8.15
C ASP A 182 23.88 -6.40 -6.69
N GLU A 183 22.66 -5.93 -6.44
CA GLU A 183 22.18 -5.60 -5.10
C GLU A 183 21.46 -6.78 -4.39
N SER A 184 21.57 -8.00 -4.93
CA SER A 184 20.81 -9.17 -4.43
C SER A 184 21.02 -9.48 -2.95
N VAL A 185 22.23 -9.30 -2.44
CA VAL A 185 22.55 -9.51 -1.01
C VAL A 185 21.80 -8.49 -0.14
N LEU A 186 21.82 -7.21 -0.52
CA LEU A 186 21.08 -6.15 0.17
C LEU A 186 19.58 -6.44 0.14
N LEU A 187 19.05 -6.83 -1.02
CA LEU A 187 17.63 -7.16 -1.17
C LEU A 187 17.24 -8.35 -0.31
N LEU A 188 18.07 -9.39 -0.22
CA LEU A 188 17.83 -10.55 0.65
C LEU A 188 17.73 -10.13 2.12
N VAL A 189 18.68 -9.33 2.60
CA VAL A 189 18.67 -8.80 3.97
C VAL A 189 17.43 -7.97 4.23
N LEU A 190 17.05 -7.08 3.31
CA LEU A 190 15.85 -6.26 3.42
C LEU A 190 14.57 -7.10 3.45
N VAL A 191 14.47 -8.13 2.61
CA VAL A 191 13.32 -9.07 2.59
C VAL A 191 13.20 -9.81 3.93
N LEU A 192 14.30 -10.36 4.44
CA LEU A 192 14.29 -11.11 5.70
C LEU A 192 13.95 -10.21 6.89
N THR A 193 14.60 -9.06 7.00
CA THR A 193 14.35 -8.10 8.10
C THR A 193 12.93 -7.55 8.04
N ASN A 194 12.43 -7.25 6.84
CA ASN A 194 11.06 -6.77 6.65
C ASN A 194 10.02 -7.85 6.99
N PHE A 195 10.25 -9.11 6.58
CA PHE A 195 9.35 -10.22 6.94
C PHE A 195 9.26 -10.42 8.45
N LEU A 196 10.41 -10.49 9.12
CA LEU A 196 10.45 -10.64 10.57
C LEU A 196 9.83 -9.43 11.27
N GLY A 197 10.21 -8.21 10.85
CA GLY A 197 9.68 -6.97 11.41
C GLY A 197 8.17 -6.84 11.26
N SER A 198 7.62 -7.18 10.09
CA SER A 198 6.17 -7.13 9.83
C SER A 198 5.39 -8.18 10.64
N LYS A 199 5.94 -9.37 10.79
CA LYS A 199 5.34 -10.44 11.59
C LYS A 199 5.33 -10.08 13.08
N PHE A 200 6.49 -9.70 13.64
CA PHE A 200 6.59 -9.29 15.05
C PHE A 200 5.79 -8.00 15.31
N GLY A 201 5.85 -7.03 14.40
CA GLY A 201 5.09 -5.80 14.50
C GLY A 201 3.57 -6.02 14.53
N ALA A 202 3.05 -6.99 13.77
CA ALA A 202 1.65 -7.36 13.82
C ALA A 202 1.28 -7.96 15.18
N VAL A 203 2.08 -8.89 15.71
CA VAL A 203 1.83 -9.53 17.02
C VAL A 203 1.85 -8.51 18.14
N ILE A 204 2.85 -7.62 18.16
CA ILE A 204 2.97 -6.54 19.14
C ILE A 204 1.82 -5.54 18.98
N GLY A 205 1.47 -5.19 17.73
CA GLY A 205 0.38 -4.27 17.42
C GLY A 205 -0.98 -4.73 17.95
N PHE A 206 -1.23 -6.06 18.00
CA PHE A 206 -2.47 -6.60 18.57
C PHE A 206 -2.56 -6.45 20.09
N SER A 207 -1.44 -6.47 20.78
CA SER A 207 -1.39 -6.54 22.24
C SER A 207 -1.10 -5.21 22.93
N MET A 208 -0.32 -4.32 22.30
CA MET A 208 0.22 -3.13 22.97
C MET A 208 -0.39 -1.80 22.52
N PHE A 209 -0.96 -1.73 21.31
CA PHE A 209 -1.39 -0.43 20.76
C PHE A 209 -2.90 -0.35 20.59
N SER A 210 -3.45 0.80 21.03
CA SER A 210 -4.84 1.17 20.71
C SER A 210 -4.99 1.54 19.24
N GLU A 211 -6.19 1.37 18.68
CA GLU A 211 -6.49 1.75 17.29
C GLU A 211 -6.22 3.25 17.05
N ASP A 212 -6.53 4.09 18.03
CA ASP A 212 -6.30 5.54 17.94
C ASP A 212 -4.81 5.90 17.88
N PHE A 213 -3.98 5.20 18.65
CA PHE A 213 -2.53 5.40 18.60
C PHE A 213 -1.97 5.03 17.22
N LEU A 214 -2.38 3.87 16.68
CA LEU A 214 -1.94 3.42 15.35
C LEU A 214 -2.37 4.39 14.24
N ILE A 215 -3.59 4.95 14.31
CA ILE A 215 -4.08 5.94 13.36
C ILE A 215 -3.23 7.23 13.44
N LYS A 216 -2.95 7.73 14.65
CA LYS A 216 -2.14 8.94 14.84
C LYS A 216 -0.71 8.75 14.34
N LEU A 217 -0.09 7.62 14.67
CA LEU A 217 1.24 7.26 14.19
C LEU A 217 1.29 7.20 12.66
N PHE A 218 0.27 6.58 12.05
CA PHE A 218 0.17 6.47 10.60
C PHE A 218 0.03 7.86 9.94
N ILE A 219 -0.81 8.75 10.48
CA ILE A 219 -0.95 10.13 10.00
C ILE A 219 0.39 10.86 10.11
N ALA A 220 1.12 10.71 11.23
CA ALA A 220 2.42 11.36 11.41
C ALA A 220 3.45 10.94 10.34
N VAL A 221 3.56 9.62 10.09
CA VAL A 221 4.48 9.09 9.07
C VAL A 221 4.09 9.57 7.67
N LEU A 222 2.78 9.52 7.33
CA LEU A 222 2.30 10.03 6.04
C LEU A 222 2.56 11.53 5.88
N SER A 223 2.39 12.32 6.95
CA SER A 223 2.62 13.77 6.91
C SER A 223 4.10 14.11 6.66
N ILE A 224 5.03 13.40 7.31
CA ILE A 224 6.46 13.56 7.05
C ILE A 224 6.78 13.24 5.58
N THR A 225 6.26 12.12 5.08
CA THR A 225 6.45 11.72 3.68
C THR A 225 5.87 12.75 2.71
N TRP A 226 4.69 13.26 3.00
CA TRP A 226 4.00 14.26 2.18
C TRP A 226 4.77 15.58 2.11
N ILE A 227 5.28 16.05 3.25
CA ILE A 227 6.11 17.25 3.35
C ILE A 227 7.37 17.08 2.49
N ASN A 228 8.06 15.94 2.58
CA ASN A 228 9.26 15.70 1.77
C ASN A 228 8.96 15.74 0.26
N TYR A 229 7.88 15.09 -0.20
CA TYR A 229 7.49 15.19 -1.62
C TYR A 229 7.07 16.59 -2.04
N LEU A 230 6.43 17.35 -1.15
CA LEU A 230 6.05 18.73 -1.42
C LEU A 230 7.29 19.63 -1.59
N PHE A 231 8.29 19.52 -0.70
CA PHE A 231 9.56 20.23 -0.84
C PHE A 231 10.28 19.86 -2.14
N ASP A 232 10.32 18.59 -2.50
CA ASP A 232 11.00 18.10 -3.71
C ASP A 232 10.29 18.50 -5.03
N ILE A 233 9.06 19.02 -4.97
CA ILE A 233 8.36 19.60 -6.12
C ILE A 233 8.57 21.11 -6.19
N LEU A 234 8.68 21.80 -5.03
CA LEU A 234 8.74 23.25 -4.96
C LEU A 234 10.15 23.80 -5.10
N PHE A 235 11.17 23.02 -4.74
CA PHE A 235 12.59 23.39 -4.73
C PHE A 235 13.44 22.38 -5.49
#